data_4992c9017940044033cc564e7c3db997
#
_entry.id   4992c9017940044033cc564e7c3db997
#
_cell.length_a   1.000
_cell.length_b   1.000
_cell.length_c   1.000
_cell.angle_alpha   90.00
_cell.angle_beta   90.00
_cell.angle_gamma   90.00
#
_symmetry.space_group_name_H-M   'P 1'
#
loop_
_entity.id
_entity.type
_entity.pdbx_description
1 polymer ?
#
loop_
_entity_poly.entity_id
_entity_poly.type
_entity_poly.pdbx_seq_one_letter_code
_entity_poly.pdbx_strand_id
1 'polypeptide(L)'
;MKYIVKIHRIVFIFLFSSSIFADPVPAFIEALDSAPFATSTPANDPHDWLMAHVDLETTGLVPGYHEMIDVGIVMTDLEGNELDRLFLRIMPNHPDRAQSGAVAVNGFSVGRWNELGFNTQLQAVPKIVDFHHRVAGNKHVLFVGYNAWFDISFLDHLFRGQGRSWRALYHYFVLDLPSMAWSLGIKDLPGREMAAKLGIEPETTNPLEHTGITGAESNVSAYRALLRIKYEK
;
A
#
# COMPACT_ATOMS: atom_id res chain seq x y z
N MET A 1 3.57 -35.63 78.65
CA MET A 1 4.34 -35.83 77.41
C MET A 1 3.60 -35.17 76.26
N LYS A 2 4.08 -33.98 75.82
CA LYS A 2 3.44 -33.24 74.71
C LYS A 2 4.31 -33.44 73.49
N TYR A 3 3.75 -34.07 72.45
CA TYR A 3 4.40 -34.20 71.14
C TYR A 3 4.12 -32.96 70.31
N ILE A 4 5.19 -32.23 69.98
CA ILE A 4 5.16 -31.12 69.05
C ILE A 4 5.44 -31.68 67.64
N VAL A 5 4.42 -31.72 66.76
CA VAL A 5 4.59 -32.05 65.36
C VAL A 5 5.02 -30.77 64.60
N LYS A 6 6.27 -30.74 64.14
CA LYS A 6 6.78 -29.70 63.26
C LYS A 6 6.27 -30.00 61.82
N ILE A 7 5.35 -29.18 61.32
CA ILE A 7 4.92 -29.21 59.93
C ILE A 7 5.92 -28.36 59.12
N HIS A 8 6.73 -29.03 58.32
CA HIS A 8 7.56 -28.36 57.32
C HIS A 8 6.66 -27.97 56.11
N ARG A 9 6.44 -26.67 55.95
CA ARG A 9 5.85 -26.15 54.70
C ARG A 9 6.90 -26.20 53.61
N ILE A 10 6.75 -27.12 52.66
CA ILE A 10 7.48 -27.12 51.39
C ILE A 10 6.83 -26.07 50.52
N VAL A 11 7.51 -24.95 50.28
CA VAL A 11 7.11 -23.95 49.33
C VAL A 11 7.65 -24.40 47.97
N PHE A 12 6.78 -24.90 47.11
CA PHE A 12 7.11 -25.10 45.69
C PHE A 12 7.09 -23.74 44.99
N ILE A 13 8.26 -23.20 44.72
CA ILE A 13 8.41 -22.06 43.80
C ILE A 13 8.36 -22.62 42.39
N PHE A 14 7.20 -22.50 41.74
CA PHE A 14 7.10 -22.68 40.30
C PHE A 14 7.73 -21.46 39.60
N LEU A 15 8.98 -21.60 39.21
CA LEU A 15 9.59 -20.69 38.25
C LEU A 15 8.93 -20.96 36.87
N PHE A 16 7.88 -20.22 36.55
CA PHE A 16 7.44 -20.09 35.17
C PHE A 16 8.50 -19.30 34.41
N SER A 17 9.44 -20.00 33.82
CA SER A 17 10.25 -19.47 32.74
C SER A 17 9.30 -19.32 31.53
N SER A 18 8.62 -18.18 31.45
CA SER A 18 8.03 -17.76 30.20
C SER A 18 9.17 -17.32 29.28
N SER A 19 9.81 -18.27 28.62
CA SER A 19 10.52 -17.97 27.39
C SER A 19 9.46 -17.51 26.40
N ILE A 20 9.35 -16.19 26.26
CA ILE A 20 8.66 -15.57 25.13
C ILE A 20 9.56 -15.92 23.94
N PHE A 21 9.34 -17.09 23.34
CA PHE A 21 9.83 -17.37 22.02
C PHE A 21 8.95 -16.48 21.12
N ALA A 22 9.47 -15.31 20.77
CA ALA A 22 8.94 -14.62 19.59
C ALA A 22 9.04 -15.63 18.45
N ASP A 23 7.93 -15.91 17.77
CA ASP A 23 7.97 -16.76 16.60
C ASP A 23 9.05 -16.22 15.67
N PRO A 24 9.98 -17.06 15.17
CA PRO A 24 11.03 -16.59 14.31
C PRO A 24 10.36 -15.96 13.06
N VAL A 25 10.73 -14.72 12.78
CA VAL A 25 10.31 -14.07 11.53
C VAL A 25 10.78 -14.96 10.39
N PRO A 26 9.90 -15.37 9.46
CA PRO A 26 10.31 -16.21 8.34
C PRO A 26 11.48 -15.58 7.58
N ALA A 27 12.50 -16.35 7.27
CA ALA A 27 13.76 -15.87 6.68
C ALA A 27 13.58 -15.01 5.42
N PHE A 28 12.52 -15.27 4.62
CA PHE A 28 12.23 -14.45 3.45
C PHE A 28 11.65 -13.06 3.85
N ILE A 29 10.92 -12.93 4.97
CA ILE A 29 10.48 -11.62 5.48
C ILE A 29 11.69 -10.85 6.01
N GLU A 30 12.62 -11.49 6.70
CA GLU A 30 13.87 -10.87 7.11
C GLU A 30 14.69 -10.40 5.91
N ALA A 31 14.80 -11.21 4.86
CA ALA A 31 15.52 -10.84 3.64
C ALA A 31 14.86 -9.65 2.92
N LEU A 32 13.52 -9.58 2.91
CA LEU A 32 12.78 -8.50 2.27
C LEU A 32 12.77 -7.22 3.11
N ASP A 33 12.63 -7.35 4.43
CA ASP A 33 12.63 -6.20 5.36
C ASP A 33 14.05 -5.69 5.65
N SER A 34 15.07 -6.51 5.36
CA SER A 34 16.49 -6.15 5.47
C SER A 34 17.07 -5.51 4.20
N ALA A 35 16.22 -5.16 3.22
CA ALA A 35 16.69 -4.35 2.10
C ALA A 35 17.50 -3.16 2.63
N PRO A 36 18.73 -2.94 2.14
CA PRO A 36 19.62 -1.94 2.70
C PRO A 36 18.94 -0.58 2.69
N PHE A 37 19.09 0.17 3.79
CA PHE A 37 18.68 1.56 3.79
C PHE A 37 19.39 2.27 2.65
N ALA A 38 18.66 3.16 1.96
CA ALA A 38 19.25 3.98 0.93
C ALA A 38 20.46 4.75 1.50
N THR A 39 21.59 4.63 0.87
CA THR A 39 22.79 5.41 1.18
C THR A 39 22.74 6.79 0.55
N SER A 40 21.84 7.01 -0.41
CA SER A 40 21.53 8.28 -1.07
C SER A 40 20.17 8.83 -0.60
N THR A 41 19.93 10.10 -0.90
CA THR A 41 18.62 10.74 -0.72
C THR A 41 18.16 11.30 -2.06
N PRO A 42 16.85 11.52 -2.27
CA PRO A 42 16.37 12.17 -3.50
C PRO A 42 17.02 13.54 -3.78
N ALA A 43 17.46 14.24 -2.72
CA ALA A 43 18.13 15.53 -2.84
C ALA A 43 19.59 15.41 -3.29
N ASN A 44 20.30 14.36 -2.85
CA ASN A 44 21.72 14.18 -3.13
C ASN A 44 21.97 13.41 -4.43
N ASP A 45 21.10 12.46 -4.73
CA ASP A 45 21.18 11.64 -5.93
C ASP A 45 19.78 11.35 -6.51
N PRO A 46 19.16 12.32 -7.16
CA PRO A 46 17.81 12.17 -7.70
C PRO A 46 17.70 11.05 -8.75
N HIS A 47 18.79 10.68 -9.42
CA HIS A 47 18.78 9.64 -10.44
C HIS A 47 18.62 8.22 -9.88
N ASP A 48 18.91 8.03 -8.59
CA ASP A 48 18.73 6.74 -7.90
C ASP A 48 17.35 6.55 -7.34
N TRP A 49 16.43 7.47 -7.59
CA TRP A 49 15.10 7.47 -7.03
C TRP A 49 14.02 7.53 -8.11
N LEU A 50 12.96 6.78 -7.88
CA LEU A 50 11.71 6.83 -8.65
C LEU A 50 10.53 6.99 -7.71
N MET A 51 9.38 7.26 -8.28
CA MET A 51 8.09 7.26 -7.57
C MET A 51 7.15 6.27 -8.22
N ALA A 52 6.39 5.54 -7.40
CA ALA A 52 5.27 4.76 -7.82
C ALA A 52 3.99 5.43 -7.30
N HIS A 53 3.21 5.98 -8.21
CA HIS A 53 1.86 6.47 -7.92
C HIS A 53 0.94 5.27 -7.93
N VAL A 54 0.38 4.94 -6.77
CA VAL A 54 -0.41 3.74 -6.56
C VAL A 54 -1.81 4.14 -6.13
N ASP A 55 -2.78 3.42 -6.66
CA ASP A 55 -4.16 3.45 -6.22
C ASP A 55 -4.78 2.06 -6.37
N LEU A 56 -5.72 1.72 -5.49
CA LEU A 56 -6.36 0.42 -5.48
C LEU A 56 -7.86 0.53 -5.32
N GLU A 57 -8.55 -0.43 -5.95
CA GLU A 57 -9.94 -0.69 -5.63
C GLU A 57 -10.07 -1.92 -4.73
N THR A 58 -11.06 -1.87 -3.83
CA THR A 58 -11.24 -2.89 -2.81
C THR A 58 -12.71 -3.29 -2.66
N THR A 59 -12.96 -4.43 -2.02
CA THR A 59 -14.31 -4.86 -1.64
C THR A 59 -14.88 -4.10 -0.43
N GLY A 60 -14.09 -3.24 0.23
CA GLY A 60 -14.49 -2.44 1.39
C GLY A 60 -13.29 -1.88 2.15
N LEU A 61 -13.49 -1.38 3.38
CA LEU A 61 -12.53 -0.50 4.06
C LEU A 61 -11.59 -1.19 5.06
N VAL A 62 -11.71 -2.51 5.29
CA VAL A 62 -10.96 -3.20 6.37
C VAL A 62 -9.99 -4.21 5.77
N PRO A 63 -8.67 -3.91 5.72
CA PRO A 63 -7.66 -4.85 5.24
C PRO A 63 -7.70 -6.17 6.01
N GLY A 64 -7.55 -7.29 5.31
CA GLY A 64 -7.63 -8.63 5.91
C GLY A 64 -9.03 -9.21 6.02
N TYR A 65 -10.07 -8.39 6.08
CA TYR A 65 -11.45 -8.81 5.91
C TYR A 65 -11.96 -8.53 4.49
N HIS A 66 -11.71 -7.33 4.00
CA HIS A 66 -11.92 -6.95 2.61
C HIS A 66 -10.63 -7.14 1.82
N GLU A 67 -10.76 -7.24 0.50
CA GLU A 67 -9.67 -7.61 -0.39
C GLU A 67 -9.55 -6.63 -1.57
N MET A 68 -8.34 -6.51 -2.10
CA MET A 68 -8.11 -5.78 -3.34
C MET A 68 -8.82 -6.47 -4.51
N ILE A 69 -9.42 -5.65 -5.36
CA ILE A 69 -10.05 -6.10 -6.61
C ILE A 69 -9.35 -5.57 -7.85
N ASP A 70 -8.58 -4.52 -7.74
CA ASP A 70 -7.60 -4.12 -8.73
C ASP A 70 -6.49 -3.24 -8.14
N VAL A 71 -5.47 -2.98 -8.93
CA VAL A 71 -4.36 -2.08 -8.60
C VAL A 71 -3.87 -1.39 -9.87
N GLY A 72 -3.70 -0.08 -9.76
CA GLY A 72 -3.00 0.76 -10.71
C GLY A 72 -1.68 1.26 -10.14
N ILE A 73 -0.63 1.19 -10.93
CA ILE A 73 0.69 1.72 -10.58
C ILE A 73 1.22 2.50 -11.79
N VAL A 74 1.52 3.78 -11.59
CA VAL A 74 2.24 4.59 -12.58
C VAL A 74 3.62 4.91 -12.00
N MET A 75 4.66 4.37 -12.62
CA MET A 75 6.04 4.64 -12.22
C MET A 75 6.54 5.91 -12.91
N THR A 76 7.13 6.83 -12.14
CA THR A 76 7.63 8.10 -12.65
C THR A 76 9.03 8.41 -12.13
N ASP A 77 9.71 9.36 -12.77
CA ASP A 77 10.83 10.08 -12.16
C ASP A 77 10.34 11.03 -11.04
N LEU A 78 11.25 11.78 -10.42
CA LEU A 78 10.92 12.71 -9.33
C LEU A 78 10.20 13.99 -9.80
N GLU A 79 10.19 14.28 -11.09
CA GLU A 79 9.42 15.36 -11.72
C GLU A 79 8.00 14.91 -12.10
N GLY A 80 7.71 13.62 -11.93
CA GLY A 80 6.42 13.03 -12.27
C GLY A 80 6.32 12.65 -13.76
N ASN A 81 7.41 12.55 -14.53
CA ASN A 81 7.36 12.05 -15.88
C ASN A 81 7.20 10.53 -15.87
N GLU A 82 6.18 10.05 -16.55
CA GLU A 82 5.87 8.63 -16.59
C GLU A 82 6.95 7.84 -17.32
N LEU A 83 7.35 6.72 -16.71
CA LEU A 83 8.29 5.75 -17.26
C LEU A 83 7.57 4.50 -17.76
N ASP A 84 6.61 4.01 -16.99
CA ASP A 84 5.80 2.83 -17.33
C ASP A 84 4.62 2.71 -16.37
N ARG A 85 3.65 1.84 -16.69
CA ARG A 85 2.46 1.61 -15.87
C ARG A 85 2.07 0.15 -15.79
N LEU A 86 1.38 -0.20 -14.72
CA LEU A 86 0.77 -1.50 -14.50
C LEU A 86 -0.70 -1.33 -14.10
N PHE A 87 -1.56 -2.15 -14.69
CA PHE A 87 -2.93 -2.34 -14.22
C PHE A 87 -3.25 -3.82 -14.12
N LEU A 88 -3.74 -4.24 -12.96
CA LEU A 88 -4.17 -5.62 -12.73
C LEU A 88 -5.55 -5.64 -12.10
N ARG A 89 -6.50 -6.36 -12.70
CA ARG A 89 -7.71 -6.79 -11.99
C ARG A 89 -7.40 -8.05 -11.20
N ILE A 90 -7.95 -8.12 -10.00
CA ILE A 90 -7.69 -9.18 -9.03
C ILE A 90 -9.02 -9.73 -8.53
N MET A 91 -9.24 -11.03 -8.64
CA MET A 91 -10.41 -11.66 -8.06
C MET A 91 -10.21 -11.83 -6.54
N PRO A 92 -11.08 -11.26 -5.70
CA PRO A 92 -11.01 -11.51 -4.27
C PRO A 92 -11.35 -12.98 -3.95
N ASN A 93 -10.75 -13.53 -2.90
CA ASN A 93 -11.07 -14.88 -2.44
C ASN A 93 -12.46 -14.94 -1.78
N HIS A 94 -12.93 -13.82 -1.24
CA HIS A 94 -14.21 -13.68 -0.55
C HIS A 94 -15.06 -12.55 -1.17
N PRO A 95 -15.57 -12.74 -2.42
CA PRO A 95 -16.40 -11.72 -3.08
C PRO A 95 -17.71 -11.43 -2.37
N ASP A 96 -18.18 -12.37 -1.54
CA ASP A 96 -19.36 -12.24 -0.67
C ASP A 96 -19.21 -11.17 0.42
N ARG A 97 -17.98 -10.73 0.72
CA ARG A 97 -17.70 -9.67 1.68
C ARG A 97 -17.76 -8.26 1.07
N ALA A 98 -18.02 -8.15 -0.23
CA ALA A 98 -18.05 -6.84 -0.88
C ALA A 98 -19.17 -5.95 -0.31
N GLN A 99 -18.78 -4.76 0.15
CA GLN A 99 -19.71 -3.76 0.68
C GLN A 99 -20.39 -3.00 -0.45
N SER A 100 -21.69 -2.74 -0.32
CA SER A 100 -22.47 -2.01 -1.33
C SER A 100 -21.90 -0.62 -1.62
N GLY A 101 -21.32 0.06 -0.61
CA GLY A 101 -20.66 1.35 -0.78
C GLY A 101 -19.42 1.28 -1.68
N ALA A 102 -18.58 0.26 -1.51
CA ALA A 102 -17.41 0.03 -2.36
C ALA A 102 -17.84 -0.33 -3.80
N VAL A 103 -18.81 -1.24 -3.92
CA VAL A 103 -19.37 -1.63 -5.23
C VAL A 103 -19.99 -0.44 -5.98
N ALA A 104 -20.63 0.49 -5.28
CA ALA A 104 -21.17 1.70 -5.90
C ALA A 104 -20.09 2.63 -6.47
N VAL A 105 -18.87 2.56 -5.95
CA VAL A 105 -17.71 3.34 -6.43
C VAL A 105 -17.04 2.66 -7.61
N ASN A 106 -16.72 1.37 -7.51
CA ASN A 106 -15.83 0.65 -8.44
C ASN A 106 -16.54 -0.37 -9.36
N GLY A 107 -17.86 -0.51 -9.21
CA GLY A 107 -18.68 -1.38 -10.07
C GLY A 107 -18.28 -2.86 -10.04
N PHE A 108 -17.66 -3.32 -8.95
CA PHE A 108 -17.25 -4.71 -8.83
C PHE A 108 -18.44 -5.67 -8.86
N SER A 109 -18.30 -6.71 -9.67
CA SER A 109 -19.07 -7.94 -9.54
C SER A 109 -18.25 -9.13 -10.08
N VAL A 110 -18.50 -10.31 -9.56
CA VAL A 110 -17.85 -11.54 -10.03
C VAL A 110 -18.08 -11.75 -11.54
N GLY A 111 -19.31 -11.47 -12.00
CA GLY A 111 -19.65 -11.58 -13.44
C GLY A 111 -18.79 -10.65 -14.29
N ARG A 112 -18.73 -9.36 -13.92
CA ARG A 112 -17.93 -8.36 -14.64
C ARG A 112 -16.43 -8.72 -14.65
N TRP A 113 -15.87 -9.16 -13.51
CA TRP A 113 -14.45 -9.56 -13.47
C TRP A 113 -14.16 -10.78 -14.35
N ASN A 114 -15.11 -11.74 -14.42
CA ASN A 114 -14.98 -12.88 -15.34
C ASN A 114 -14.98 -12.43 -16.82
N GLU A 115 -15.83 -11.48 -17.19
CA GLU A 115 -15.89 -10.95 -18.55
C GLU A 115 -14.65 -10.14 -18.95
N LEU A 116 -14.14 -9.31 -18.03
CA LEU A 116 -12.99 -8.43 -18.28
C LEU A 116 -11.63 -9.15 -18.12
N GLY A 117 -11.62 -10.34 -17.54
CA GLY A 117 -10.40 -11.06 -17.17
C GLY A 117 -9.76 -10.54 -15.87
N PHE A 118 -9.22 -11.43 -15.08
CA PHE A 118 -8.64 -11.12 -13.78
C PHE A 118 -7.39 -11.97 -13.50
N ASN A 119 -6.66 -11.58 -12.47
CA ASN A 119 -5.61 -12.37 -11.84
C ASN A 119 -6.13 -12.90 -10.50
N THR A 120 -5.67 -14.05 -10.07
CA THR A 120 -5.86 -14.47 -8.67
C THR A 120 -4.95 -13.66 -7.76
N GLN A 121 -5.22 -13.65 -6.45
CA GLN A 121 -4.33 -13.06 -5.45
C GLN A 121 -2.89 -13.59 -5.58
N LEU A 122 -2.73 -14.90 -5.84
CA LEU A 122 -1.43 -15.56 -6.04
C LEU A 122 -0.69 -15.09 -7.31
N GLN A 123 -1.42 -14.71 -8.35
CA GLN A 123 -0.83 -14.25 -9.62
C GLN A 123 -0.47 -12.76 -9.59
N ALA A 124 -1.15 -11.97 -8.76
CA ALA A 124 -0.97 -10.52 -8.73
C ALA A 124 0.39 -10.12 -8.17
N VAL A 125 0.81 -10.70 -7.02
CA VAL A 125 2.07 -10.31 -6.36
C VAL A 125 3.30 -10.50 -7.25
N PRO A 126 3.54 -11.66 -7.89
CA PRO A 126 4.66 -11.80 -8.81
C PRO A 126 4.65 -10.75 -9.94
N LYS A 127 3.49 -10.44 -10.51
CA LYS A 127 3.38 -9.45 -11.59
C LYS A 127 3.73 -8.03 -11.13
N ILE A 128 3.31 -7.66 -9.91
CA ILE A 128 3.70 -6.37 -9.30
C ILE A 128 5.21 -6.33 -9.07
N VAL A 129 5.79 -7.41 -8.53
CA VAL A 129 7.23 -7.52 -8.27
C VAL A 129 8.03 -7.44 -9.58
N ASP A 130 7.63 -8.20 -10.61
CA ASP A 130 8.30 -8.20 -11.92
C ASP A 130 8.23 -6.84 -12.59
N PHE A 131 7.08 -6.15 -12.49
CA PHE A 131 6.95 -4.77 -12.98
C PHE A 131 7.94 -3.83 -12.29
N HIS A 132 8.01 -3.87 -10.96
CA HIS A 132 8.95 -3.05 -10.20
C HIS A 132 10.40 -3.31 -10.58
N HIS A 133 10.81 -4.58 -10.61
CA HIS A 133 12.19 -4.94 -10.97
C HIS A 133 12.55 -4.51 -12.38
N ARG A 134 11.60 -4.62 -13.32
CA ARG A 134 11.80 -4.24 -14.72
C ARG A 134 11.98 -2.73 -14.86
N VAL A 135 11.20 -1.91 -14.13
CA VAL A 135 11.21 -0.45 -14.28
C VAL A 135 12.24 0.21 -13.37
N ALA A 136 12.29 -0.19 -12.11
CA ALA A 136 13.16 0.43 -11.13
C ALA A 136 14.59 -0.12 -11.15
N GLY A 137 14.80 -1.38 -11.54
CA GLY A 137 16.10 -2.03 -11.42
C GLY A 137 16.60 -1.99 -9.96
N ASN A 138 17.72 -1.32 -9.72
CA ASN A 138 18.29 -1.15 -8.39
C ASN A 138 17.96 0.21 -7.74
N LYS A 139 17.09 1.00 -8.35
CA LYS A 139 16.71 2.31 -7.82
C LYS A 139 15.75 2.18 -6.64
N HIS A 140 15.80 3.17 -5.77
CA HIS A 140 14.84 3.29 -4.67
C HIS A 140 13.50 3.83 -5.19
N VAL A 141 12.38 3.32 -4.67
CA VAL A 141 11.05 3.72 -5.09
C VAL A 141 10.29 4.29 -3.90
N LEU A 142 9.84 5.54 -4.01
CA LEU A 142 8.89 6.16 -3.08
C LEU A 142 7.47 5.79 -3.46
N PHE A 143 6.68 5.38 -2.48
CA PHE A 143 5.24 5.19 -2.65
C PHE A 143 4.55 6.55 -2.61
N VAL A 144 3.71 6.83 -3.59
CA VAL A 144 2.89 8.05 -3.67
C VAL A 144 1.43 7.64 -3.79
N GLY A 145 0.55 8.20 -2.99
CA GLY A 145 -0.88 7.89 -3.04
C GLY A 145 -1.75 8.98 -2.46
N TYR A 146 -3.04 8.88 -2.73
CA TYR A 146 -4.07 9.71 -2.10
C TYR A 146 -4.62 8.98 -0.88
N ASN A 147 -4.36 9.48 0.34
CA ASN A 147 -4.55 8.72 1.57
C ASN A 147 -3.77 7.39 1.56
N ALA A 148 -2.49 7.49 1.22
CA ALA A 148 -1.59 6.39 0.85
C ALA A 148 -1.55 5.23 1.86
N TRP A 149 -1.88 5.47 3.13
CA TRP A 149 -1.96 4.43 4.15
C TRP A 149 -3.05 3.40 3.91
N PHE A 150 -4.16 3.82 3.27
CA PHE A 150 -5.21 2.89 2.87
C PHE A 150 -4.65 1.86 1.88
N ASP A 151 -4.02 2.35 0.81
CA ASP A 151 -3.47 1.51 -0.26
C ASP A 151 -2.35 0.61 0.26
N ILE A 152 -1.42 1.16 1.04
CA ILE A 152 -0.33 0.40 1.65
C ILE A 152 -0.87 -0.73 2.52
N SER A 153 -1.91 -0.49 3.32
CA SER A 153 -2.44 -1.50 4.23
C SER A 153 -3.05 -2.70 3.50
N PHE A 154 -3.73 -2.49 2.39
CA PHE A 154 -4.25 -3.56 1.53
C PHE A 154 -3.16 -4.25 0.73
N LEU A 155 -2.23 -3.48 0.17
CA LEU A 155 -1.10 -4.02 -0.58
C LEU A 155 -0.21 -4.88 0.32
N ASP A 156 0.12 -4.41 1.53
CA ASP A 156 0.91 -5.18 2.50
C ASP A 156 0.19 -6.46 2.93
N HIS A 157 -1.13 -6.40 3.12
CA HIS A 157 -1.93 -7.58 3.43
C HIS A 157 -1.86 -8.62 2.28
N LEU A 158 -2.01 -8.19 1.03
CA LEU A 158 -1.86 -9.06 -0.14
C LEU A 158 -0.47 -9.69 -0.19
N PHE A 159 0.59 -8.91 0.03
CA PHE A 159 1.97 -9.38 0.01
C PHE A 159 2.25 -10.35 1.16
N ARG A 160 1.80 -10.06 2.38
CA ARG A 160 1.95 -10.96 3.55
C ARG A 160 1.22 -12.27 3.38
N GLY A 161 0.10 -12.31 2.68
CA GLY A 161 -0.60 -13.53 2.30
C GLY A 161 0.26 -14.48 1.44
N GLN A 162 1.33 -13.97 0.82
CA GLN A 162 2.32 -14.74 0.06
C GLN A 162 3.72 -14.69 0.72
N GLY A 163 3.76 -14.34 1.99
CA GLY A 163 4.97 -14.32 2.77
C GLY A 163 5.96 -13.25 2.36
N ARG A 164 5.51 -12.11 1.85
CA ARG A 164 6.34 -10.98 1.44
C ARG A 164 5.91 -9.71 2.19
N SER A 165 6.68 -8.65 2.08
CA SER A 165 6.34 -7.32 2.57
C SER A 165 6.31 -6.33 1.42
N TRP A 166 5.42 -5.32 1.46
CA TRP A 166 5.44 -4.20 0.53
C TRP A 166 6.78 -3.45 0.56
N ARG A 167 7.49 -3.49 1.70
CA ARG A 167 8.82 -2.89 1.91
C ARG A 167 9.91 -3.50 1.03
N ALA A 168 9.67 -4.65 0.43
CA ALA A 168 10.58 -5.22 -0.58
C ALA A 168 10.67 -4.35 -1.85
N LEU A 169 9.63 -3.58 -2.14
CA LEU A 169 9.53 -2.77 -3.36
C LEU A 169 9.65 -1.27 -3.09
N TYR A 170 9.21 -0.81 -1.91
CA TYR A 170 9.07 0.61 -1.63
C TYR A 170 9.93 1.04 -0.45
N HIS A 171 10.48 2.23 -0.55
CA HIS A 171 11.10 2.88 0.60
C HIS A 171 10.06 3.14 1.69
N TYR A 172 10.47 3.19 2.97
CA TYR A 172 9.54 3.39 4.09
C TYR A 172 8.96 4.82 4.21
N PHE A 173 9.59 5.81 3.55
CA PHE A 173 8.99 7.13 3.41
C PHE A 173 7.92 7.09 2.33
N VAL A 174 6.75 7.64 2.67
CA VAL A 174 5.56 7.66 1.83
C VAL A 174 5.20 9.11 1.54
N LEU A 175 4.86 9.40 0.31
CA LEU A 175 4.34 10.70 -0.10
C LEU A 175 2.81 10.62 -0.16
N ASP A 176 2.15 11.26 0.80
CA ASP A 176 0.70 11.34 0.88
C ASP A 176 0.23 12.68 0.31
N LEU A 177 -0.49 12.64 -0.81
CA LEU A 177 -0.87 13.83 -1.57
C LEU A 177 -1.72 14.82 -0.78
N PRO A 178 -2.75 14.42 0.00
CA PRO A 178 -3.48 15.33 0.87
C PRO A 178 -2.59 16.04 1.90
N SER A 179 -1.62 15.34 2.48
CA SER A 179 -0.67 15.92 3.44
C SER A 179 0.25 16.94 2.77
N MET A 180 0.69 16.68 1.54
CA MET A 180 1.47 17.62 0.73
C MET A 180 0.64 18.86 0.40
N ALA A 181 -0.62 18.70 -0.06
CA ALA A 181 -1.55 19.78 -0.33
C ALA A 181 -1.79 20.65 0.90
N TRP A 182 -1.99 20.03 2.05
CA TRP A 182 -2.17 20.72 3.33
C TRP A 182 -0.99 21.63 3.67
N SER A 183 0.23 21.17 3.45
CA SER A 183 1.46 21.96 3.71
C SER A 183 1.56 23.21 2.83
N LEU A 184 0.95 23.18 1.65
CA LEU A 184 0.89 24.28 0.69
C LEU A 184 -0.32 25.21 0.91
N GLY A 185 -1.14 24.95 1.94
CA GLY A 185 -2.30 25.76 2.31
C GLY A 185 -3.61 25.32 1.69
N ILE A 186 -3.65 24.25 0.92
CA ILE A 186 -4.88 23.65 0.37
C ILE A 186 -5.55 22.83 1.48
N LYS A 187 -6.75 23.23 1.90
CA LYS A 187 -7.49 22.62 3.01
C LYS A 187 -8.70 21.79 2.53
N ASP A 188 -9.05 21.90 1.27
CA ASP A 188 -10.12 21.15 0.64
C ASP A 188 -9.55 19.78 0.23
N LEU A 189 -9.60 18.81 1.14
CA LEU A 189 -8.93 17.52 0.97
C LEU A 189 -9.72 16.43 0.24
N PRO A 190 -11.09 16.41 0.17
CA PRO A 190 -11.76 15.42 -0.66
C PRO A 190 -11.31 15.51 -2.13
N GLY A 191 -11.17 14.35 -2.80
CA GLY A 191 -10.48 14.25 -4.09
C GLY A 191 -10.94 15.24 -5.16
N ARG A 192 -12.26 15.39 -5.32
CA ARG A 192 -12.84 16.34 -6.29
C ARG A 192 -12.52 17.79 -5.94
N GLU A 193 -12.66 18.17 -4.69
CA GLU A 193 -12.42 19.51 -4.19
C GLU A 193 -10.93 19.87 -4.29
N MET A 194 -10.07 18.93 -3.94
CA MET A 194 -8.62 19.10 -4.09
C MET A 194 -8.23 19.23 -5.56
N ALA A 195 -8.78 18.41 -6.46
CA ALA A 195 -8.55 18.51 -7.90
C ALA A 195 -8.94 19.89 -8.44
N ALA A 196 -10.10 20.42 -8.04
CA ALA A 196 -10.53 21.78 -8.40
C ALA A 196 -9.55 22.86 -7.93
N LYS A 197 -9.01 22.73 -6.69
CA LYS A 197 -8.00 23.67 -6.18
C LYS A 197 -6.66 23.56 -6.89
N LEU A 198 -6.32 22.37 -7.37
CA LEU A 198 -5.11 22.12 -8.15
C LEU A 198 -5.24 22.48 -9.63
N GLY A 199 -6.46 22.76 -10.10
CA GLY A 199 -6.75 23.05 -11.52
C GLY A 199 -6.52 21.84 -12.41
N ILE A 200 -6.83 20.64 -11.91
CA ILE A 200 -6.74 19.37 -12.64
C ILE A 200 -8.12 18.74 -12.76
N GLU A 201 -8.29 17.86 -13.76
CA GLU A 201 -9.51 17.06 -13.87
C GLU A 201 -9.62 16.09 -12.70
N PRO A 202 -10.78 16.00 -12.04
CA PRO A 202 -11.01 15.01 -11.00
C PRO A 202 -11.09 13.60 -11.63
N GLU A 203 -10.78 12.61 -10.83
CA GLU A 203 -11.01 11.23 -11.22
C GLU A 203 -12.48 10.96 -11.56
N THR A 204 -12.71 10.03 -12.50
CA THR A 204 -14.07 9.64 -12.91
C THR A 204 -14.88 9.10 -11.73
N THR A 205 -16.16 9.44 -11.69
CA THR A 205 -17.12 8.86 -10.74
C THR A 205 -18.02 7.80 -11.38
N ASN A 206 -17.76 7.46 -12.65
CA ASN A 206 -18.46 6.36 -13.29
C ASN A 206 -17.92 5.02 -12.79
N PRO A 207 -18.72 4.21 -12.07
CA PRO A 207 -18.24 2.95 -11.47
C PRO A 207 -17.68 1.95 -12.50
N LEU A 208 -18.05 2.07 -13.77
CA LEU A 208 -17.54 1.19 -14.81
C LEU A 208 -16.16 1.60 -15.34
N GLU A 209 -15.73 2.81 -15.03
CA GLU A 209 -14.46 3.40 -15.46
C GLU A 209 -13.51 3.66 -14.27
N HIS A 210 -14.06 3.76 -13.05
CA HIS A 210 -13.29 3.98 -11.82
C HIS A 210 -12.48 2.74 -11.47
N THR A 211 -11.18 2.86 -11.51
CA THR A 211 -10.22 1.77 -11.35
C THR A 211 -8.94 2.30 -10.73
N GLY A 212 -8.15 1.44 -10.10
CA GLY A 212 -6.86 1.85 -9.53
C GLY A 212 -5.93 2.53 -10.54
N ILE A 213 -6.01 2.20 -11.87
CA ILE A 213 -5.16 2.91 -12.83
C ILE A 213 -5.62 4.35 -13.06
N THR A 214 -6.93 4.63 -13.06
CA THR A 214 -7.43 6.01 -13.18
C THR A 214 -7.09 6.84 -11.96
N GLY A 215 -7.14 6.24 -10.75
CA GLY A 215 -6.69 6.88 -9.52
C GLY A 215 -5.18 7.12 -9.50
N ALA A 216 -4.38 6.15 -9.95
CA ALA A 216 -2.92 6.34 -10.06
C ALA A 216 -2.53 7.47 -11.04
N GLU A 217 -3.24 7.59 -12.19
CA GLU A 217 -3.07 8.70 -13.14
C GLU A 217 -3.47 10.06 -12.53
N SER A 218 -4.56 10.07 -11.75
CA SER A 218 -4.99 11.24 -10.97
C SER A 218 -3.93 11.64 -9.93
N ASN A 219 -3.32 10.66 -9.26
CA ASN A 219 -2.22 10.88 -8.32
C ASN A 219 -1.00 11.53 -9.00
N VAL A 220 -0.62 11.12 -10.22
CA VAL A 220 0.45 11.78 -11.01
C VAL A 220 0.06 13.23 -11.31
N SER A 221 -1.18 13.46 -11.75
CA SER A 221 -1.66 14.79 -12.08
C SER A 221 -1.65 15.73 -10.88
N ALA A 222 -2.10 15.23 -9.71
CA ALA A 222 -2.09 15.97 -8.45
C ALA A 222 -0.65 16.28 -7.99
N TYR A 223 0.25 15.30 -8.03
CA TYR A 223 1.65 15.49 -7.69
C TYR A 223 2.30 16.59 -8.53
N ARG A 224 2.16 16.54 -9.85
CA ARG A 224 2.68 17.57 -10.77
C ARG A 224 2.11 18.96 -10.47
N ALA A 225 0.82 19.04 -10.15
CA ALA A 225 0.19 20.30 -9.80
C ALA A 225 0.74 20.87 -8.48
N LEU A 226 0.96 20.02 -7.47
CA LEU A 226 1.56 20.42 -6.20
C LEU A 226 3.00 20.92 -6.37
N LEU A 227 3.79 20.29 -7.24
CA LEU A 227 5.13 20.78 -7.58
C LEU A 227 5.09 22.19 -8.21
N ARG A 228 4.18 22.45 -9.16
CA ARG A 228 4.02 23.78 -9.78
C ARG A 228 3.71 24.85 -8.72
N ILE A 229 2.76 24.62 -7.85
CA ILE A 229 2.39 25.57 -6.77
C ILE A 229 3.59 25.87 -5.86
N LYS A 230 4.43 24.89 -5.60
CA LYS A 230 5.64 25.08 -4.76
C LYS A 230 6.66 26.02 -5.40
N TYR A 231 6.82 25.94 -6.71
CA TYR A 231 7.85 26.73 -7.44
C TYR A 231 7.35 28.11 -7.90
N GLU A 232 6.04 28.36 -7.90
CA GLU A 232 5.46 29.66 -8.25
C GLU A 232 5.35 30.62 -7.05
N LYS A 233 5.65 30.15 -5.83
CA LYS A 233 5.73 30.95 -4.59
C LYS A 233 7.16 31.31 -4.25
#